data_c0b56204ea53ce4e0fb5773350a516b6
#
_entry.id   c0b56204ea53ce4e0fb5773350a516b6
#
_cell.length_a   1.000
_cell.length_b   1.000
_cell.length_c   1.000
_cell.angle_alpha   90.00
_cell.angle_beta   90.00
_cell.angle_gamma   90.00
#
_symmetry.space_group_name_H-M   'P 1'
#
loop_
_entity.id
_entity.type
_entity.pdbx_description
1 polymer ?
#
loop_
_entity_poly.entity_id
_entity_poly.type
_entity_poly.pdbx_seq_one_letter_code
_entity_poly.pdbx_strand_id
1 'polypeptide(L)'
;FKKLKEELSDYPFVSACDTEVILAAYLKWGIDCIKKLNGMFAMGIFDRQQQKLYLVRDRMGKKPLYYWLKDGNLVFASELKPILKCPGFSAGIRKEGIPRFLYQQYLCEPDTIFEDVKKVRPVEILAFSEGTVKQWKYWDLKEVRKEKKKQPVESYGQAKEELKEILRGAVRERMLADVQVGTFLSGGYDSTLVTALAASLSGEPVKTFSIGFHEKQYDEAGYAKEVARHLGCDHTEMY
;
A
#
# COMPACT_ATOMS: atom_id res chain seq x y z
N PHE A 1 11.32 -1.76 -6.99
CA PHE A 1 12.58 -2.36 -6.53
C PHE A 1 13.65 -2.38 -7.64
N LYS A 2 13.32 -2.52 -8.93
CA LYS A 2 14.30 -2.60 -10.05
C LYS A 2 15.25 -1.41 -10.07
N LYS A 3 14.74 -0.16 -10.04
CA LYS A 3 15.57 1.06 -9.96
C LYS A 3 16.49 1.08 -8.74
N LEU A 4 15.97 0.62 -7.59
CA LEU A 4 16.75 0.57 -6.36
C LEU A 4 17.88 -0.48 -6.45
N LYS A 5 17.64 -1.59 -7.15
CA LYS A 5 18.65 -2.61 -7.43
C LYS A 5 19.81 -2.04 -8.26
N GLU A 6 19.53 -1.15 -9.21
CA GLU A 6 20.55 -0.45 -10.01
C GLU A 6 21.45 0.47 -9.15
N GLU A 7 20.86 1.19 -8.15
CA GLU A 7 21.62 2.00 -7.19
C GLU A 7 22.48 1.16 -6.23
N LEU A 8 22.22 -0.14 -6.16
CA LEU A 8 22.88 -1.11 -5.30
C LEU A 8 23.74 -2.11 -6.10
N SER A 9 24.22 -1.71 -7.26
CA SER A 9 25.01 -2.57 -8.18
C SER A 9 26.24 -3.22 -7.53
N ASP A 10 26.79 -2.61 -6.48
CA ASP A 10 27.92 -3.13 -5.72
C ASP A 10 27.56 -4.32 -4.80
N TYR A 11 26.25 -4.56 -4.57
CA TYR A 11 25.80 -5.67 -3.74
C TYR A 11 25.71 -6.96 -4.58
N PRO A 12 26.27 -8.09 -4.12
CA PRO A 12 26.28 -9.35 -4.88
C PRO A 12 24.91 -10.05 -4.77
N PHE A 13 23.93 -9.57 -5.55
CA PHE A 13 22.60 -10.16 -5.58
C PHE A 13 22.62 -11.61 -6.03
N VAL A 14 21.96 -12.48 -5.27
CA VAL A 14 21.80 -13.91 -5.57
C VAL A 14 20.40 -14.28 -6.02
N SER A 15 19.42 -13.36 -5.85
CA SER A 15 18.04 -13.56 -6.25
C SER A 15 17.47 -12.41 -7.08
N ALA A 16 16.28 -12.61 -7.63
CA ALA A 16 15.47 -11.56 -8.25
C ALA A 16 14.43 -10.96 -7.28
N CYS A 17 14.46 -11.36 -6.00
CA CYS A 17 13.46 -10.99 -5.02
C CYS A 17 13.61 -9.54 -4.55
N ASP A 18 12.49 -8.84 -4.37
CA ASP A 18 12.44 -7.50 -3.82
C ASP A 18 12.92 -7.44 -2.35
N THR A 19 12.71 -8.52 -1.60
CA THR A 19 13.18 -8.64 -0.20
C THR A 19 14.70 -8.56 -0.09
N GLU A 20 15.44 -9.16 -1.02
CA GLU A 20 16.91 -9.04 -1.03
C GLU A 20 17.34 -7.60 -1.36
N VAL A 21 16.61 -6.92 -2.24
CA VAL A 21 16.88 -5.50 -2.53
C VAL A 21 16.65 -4.62 -1.29
N ILE A 22 15.63 -4.91 -0.49
CA ILE A 22 15.38 -4.20 0.77
C ILE A 22 16.51 -4.48 1.77
N LEU A 23 16.97 -5.73 1.87
CA LEU A 23 18.09 -6.10 2.73
C LEU A 23 19.37 -5.36 2.34
N ALA A 24 19.73 -5.36 1.06
CA ALA A 24 20.88 -4.63 0.54
C ALA A 24 20.77 -3.11 0.79
N ALA A 25 19.58 -2.54 0.63
CA ALA A 25 19.29 -1.15 0.92
C ALA A 25 19.47 -0.83 2.42
N TYR A 26 19.00 -1.72 3.30
CA TYR A 26 19.16 -1.58 4.74
C TYR A 26 20.64 -1.64 5.15
N LEU A 27 21.40 -2.55 4.58
CA LEU A 27 22.84 -2.66 4.85
C LEU A 27 23.61 -1.39 4.42
N LYS A 28 23.20 -0.76 3.30
CA LYS A 28 23.87 0.44 2.78
C LYS A 28 23.45 1.73 3.49
N TRP A 29 22.16 1.89 3.82
CA TRP A 29 21.59 3.16 4.32
C TRP A 29 20.88 3.05 5.67
N GLY A 30 20.93 1.88 6.32
CA GLY A 30 20.18 1.65 7.55
C GLY A 30 18.68 1.81 7.35
N ILE A 31 17.98 2.18 8.41
CA ILE A 31 16.52 2.33 8.36
C ILE A 31 16.06 3.48 7.43
N ASP A 32 16.93 4.42 7.08
CA ASP A 32 16.62 5.49 6.14
C ASP A 32 16.38 5.00 4.70
N CYS A 33 16.75 3.76 4.39
CA CYS A 33 16.41 3.11 3.11
C CYS A 33 14.92 3.14 2.80
N ILE A 34 14.07 3.15 3.83
CA ILE A 34 12.61 3.19 3.70
C ILE A 34 12.13 4.43 2.93
N LYS A 35 12.82 5.55 3.04
CA LYS A 35 12.52 6.79 2.31
C LYS A 35 12.64 6.63 0.79
N LYS A 36 13.51 5.72 0.34
CA LYS A 36 13.75 5.41 -1.08
C LYS A 36 12.74 4.43 -1.68
N LEU A 37 11.99 3.72 -0.84
CA LEU A 37 11.01 2.74 -1.31
C LEU A 37 9.80 3.45 -1.92
N ASN A 38 9.41 3.01 -3.12
CA ASN A 38 8.15 3.37 -3.76
C ASN A 38 7.36 2.07 -4.05
N GLY A 39 6.23 1.90 -3.36
CA GLY A 39 5.45 0.67 -3.48
C GLY A 39 4.47 0.48 -2.34
N MET A 40 3.89 -0.72 -2.30
CA MET A 40 2.94 -1.17 -1.30
C MET A 40 3.63 -2.24 -0.44
N PHE A 41 3.86 -1.94 0.82
CA PHE A 41 4.57 -2.86 1.71
C PHE A 41 4.15 -2.75 3.16
N ALA A 42 4.23 -3.88 3.85
CA ALA A 42 4.28 -3.98 5.28
C ALA A 42 5.40 -4.98 5.61
N MET A 43 6.35 -4.60 6.44
CA MET A 43 7.52 -5.42 6.69
C MET A 43 8.01 -5.33 8.14
N GLY A 44 8.67 -6.41 8.58
CA GLY A 44 9.50 -6.43 9.77
C GLY A 44 10.97 -6.59 9.37
N ILE A 45 11.84 -5.74 9.87
CA ILE A 45 13.30 -5.83 9.69
C ILE A 45 13.91 -6.06 11.06
N PHE A 46 14.54 -7.21 11.27
CA PHE A 46 15.25 -7.50 12.50
C PHE A 46 16.75 -7.32 12.33
N ASP A 47 17.28 -6.29 12.97
CA ASP A 47 18.70 -6.02 13.06
C ASP A 47 19.30 -6.82 14.22
N ARG A 48 20.03 -7.89 13.89
CA ARG A 48 20.65 -8.78 14.88
C ARG A 48 21.80 -8.13 15.65
N GLN A 49 22.50 -7.17 15.05
CA GLN A 49 23.61 -6.48 15.72
C GLN A 49 23.09 -5.48 16.75
N GLN A 50 22.03 -4.73 16.39
CA GLN A 50 21.42 -3.75 17.27
C GLN A 50 20.35 -4.34 18.19
N GLN A 51 19.98 -5.63 18.01
CA GLN A 51 18.85 -6.29 18.70
C GLN A 51 17.56 -5.46 18.60
N LYS A 52 17.28 -4.94 17.39
CA LYS A 52 16.11 -4.10 17.11
C LYS A 52 15.22 -4.70 16.02
N LEU A 53 13.93 -4.68 16.26
CA LEU A 53 12.92 -4.99 15.26
C LEU A 53 12.26 -3.69 14.79
N TYR A 54 12.29 -3.44 13.48
CA TYR A 54 11.56 -2.34 12.87
C TYR A 54 10.32 -2.90 12.17
N LEU A 55 9.14 -2.37 12.51
CA LEU A 55 7.91 -2.59 11.76
C LEU A 55 7.64 -1.34 10.92
N VAL A 56 7.45 -1.54 9.63
CA VAL A 56 7.33 -0.44 8.67
C VAL A 56 6.11 -0.67 7.78
N ARG A 57 5.33 0.40 7.58
CA ARG A 57 4.17 0.38 6.71
C ARG A 57 4.27 1.44 5.62
N ASP A 58 3.80 1.14 4.42
CA ASP A 58 3.88 2.01 3.26
C ASP A 58 3.15 3.35 3.43
N ARG A 59 3.46 4.32 2.54
CA ARG A 59 2.96 5.70 2.61
C ARG A 59 1.43 5.82 2.63
N MET A 60 0.73 4.94 1.96
CA MET A 60 -0.73 4.97 1.85
C MET A 60 -1.41 3.90 2.73
N GLY A 61 -0.61 3.11 3.50
CA GLY A 61 -1.12 2.03 4.32
C GLY A 61 -1.85 0.94 3.52
N LYS A 62 -1.41 0.70 2.28
CA LYS A 62 -2.05 -0.29 1.39
C LYS A 62 -1.91 -1.71 1.91
N LYS A 63 -0.77 -2.03 2.52
CA LYS A 63 -0.59 -3.32 3.16
C LYS A 63 -0.90 -3.21 4.65
N PRO A 64 -1.70 -4.12 5.22
CA PRO A 64 -2.03 -4.10 6.64
C PRO A 64 -0.84 -4.55 7.49
N LEU A 65 -0.72 -3.96 8.68
CA LEU A 65 0.26 -4.37 9.68
C LEU A 65 -0.29 -4.08 11.07
N TYR A 66 -0.49 -5.14 11.84
CA TYR A 66 -0.99 -5.09 13.20
C TYR A 66 0.11 -5.51 14.16
N TYR A 67 0.06 -5.00 15.38
CA TYR A 67 0.92 -5.45 16.45
C TYR A 67 0.20 -5.50 17.79
N TRP A 68 0.65 -6.41 18.63
CA TRP A 68 0.25 -6.56 20.02
C TRP A 68 1.51 -6.49 20.86
N LEU A 69 1.54 -5.53 21.81
CA LEU A 69 2.64 -5.35 22.74
C LEU A 69 2.12 -5.60 24.15
N LYS A 70 2.69 -6.58 24.83
CA LYS A 70 2.34 -6.90 26.21
C LYS A 70 3.52 -7.51 26.94
N ASP A 71 3.74 -7.07 28.18
CA ASP A 71 4.77 -7.58 29.08
C ASP A 71 6.17 -7.66 28.42
N GLY A 72 6.54 -6.64 27.65
CA GLY A 72 7.81 -6.56 26.93
C GLY A 72 7.91 -7.48 25.70
N ASN A 73 6.84 -8.18 25.33
CA ASN A 73 6.79 -9.02 24.14
C ASN A 73 6.01 -8.34 23.01
N LEU A 74 6.55 -8.38 21.80
CA LEU A 74 5.91 -7.85 20.60
C LEU A 74 5.56 -8.97 19.64
N VAL A 75 4.28 -9.04 19.26
CA VAL A 75 3.77 -9.89 18.20
C VAL A 75 3.23 -9.02 17.07
N PHE A 76 3.49 -9.37 15.83
CA PHE A 76 2.96 -8.64 14.69
C PHE A 76 2.48 -9.57 13.57
N ALA A 77 1.53 -9.11 12.79
CA ALA A 77 0.97 -9.84 11.66
C ALA A 77 0.27 -8.91 10.67
N SER A 78 0.02 -9.40 9.46
CA SER A 78 -0.80 -8.70 8.46
C SER A 78 -2.30 -8.78 8.75
N GLU A 79 -2.74 -9.69 9.63
CA GLU A 79 -4.13 -9.88 10.01
C GLU A 79 -4.26 -10.02 11.54
N LEU A 80 -5.47 -9.80 12.06
CA LEU A 80 -5.76 -9.98 13.49
C LEU A 80 -5.77 -11.46 13.90
N LYS A 81 -6.28 -12.36 13.05
CA LYS A 81 -6.45 -13.78 13.36
C LYS A 81 -5.18 -14.46 13.89
N PRO A 82 -3.98 -14.31 13.29
CA PRO A 82 -2.76 -14.87 13.84
C PRO A 82 -2.43 -14.35 15.24
N ILE A 83 -2.66 -13.05 15.49
CA ILE A 83 -2.41 -12.44 16.81
C ILE A 83 -3.32 -13.09 17.87
N LEU A 84 -4.61 -13.32 17.55
CA LEU A 84 -5.56 -13.97 18.46
C LEU A 84 -5.17 -15.42 18.82
N LYS A 85 -4.37 -16.06 17.98
CA LYS A 85 -3.89 -17.45 18.20
C LYS A 85 -2.54 -17.51 18.90
N CYS A 86 -1.92 -16.34 19.15
CA CYS A 86 -0.65 -16.32 19.87
C CYS A 86 -0.82 -16.83 21.31
N PRO A 87 0.07 -17.72 21.78
CA PRO A 87 0.06 -18.15 23.17
C PRO A 87 0.13 -16.95 24.13
N GLY A 88 -0.72 -16.96 25.14
CA GLY A 88 -0.80 -15.85 26.10
C GLY A 88 -1.57 -14.63 25.62
N PHE A 89 -2.12 -14.65 24.40
CA PHE A 89 -2.98 -13.55 23.96
C PHE A 89 -4.20 -13.40 24.87
N SER A 90 -4.37 -12.21 25.39
CA SER A 90 -5.59 -11.81 26.10
C SER A 90 -5.77 -10.31 25.88
N ALA A 91 -6.82 -9.91 25.19
CA ALA A 91 -7.18 -8.50 25.05
C ALA A 91 -8.70 -8.36 25.14
N GLY A 92 -9.13 -7.32 25.83
CA GLY A 92 -10.53 -6.91 25.90
C GLY A 92 -11.02 -6.36 24.57
N ILE A 93 -12.33 -6.38 24.39
CA ILE A 93 -12.99 -5.67 23.28
C ILE A 93 -13.08 -4.18 23.65
N ARG A 94 -12.58 -3.34 22.76
CA ARG A 94 -12.69 -1.87 22.87
C ARG A 94 -14.14 -1.44 22.69
N LYS A 95 -14.84 -1.25 23.78
CA LYS A 95 -16.28 -0.93 23.77
C LYS A 95 -16.57 0.37 23.04
N GLU A 96 -15.71 1.39 23.16
CA GLU A 96 -15.82 2.67 22.47
C GLU A 96 -15.61 2.56 20.96
N GLY A 97 -15.01 1.49 20.50
CA GLY A 97 -14.83 1.17 19.07
C GLY A 97 -16.12 0.69 18.41
N ILE A 98 -17.03 0.07 19.15
CA ILE A 98 -18.25 -0.52 18.61
C ILE A 98 -19.17 0.54 17.97
N PRO A 99 -19.57 1.63 18.65
CA PRO A 99 -20.39 2.68 18.03
C PRO A 99 -19.70 3.31 16.81
N ARG A 100 -18.38 3.52 16.87
CA ARG A 100 -17.61 4.05 15.73
C ARG A 100 -17.66 3.10 14.53
N PHE A 101 -17.46 1.81 14.77
CA PHE A 101 -17.52 0.80 13.72
C PHE A 101 -18.91 0.72 13.09
N LEU A 102 -19.98 0.75 13.90
CA LEU A 102 -21.35 0.73 13.38
C LEU A 102 -21.68 1.97 12.54
N TYR A 103 -21.13 3.12 12.88
CA TYR A 103 -21.33 4.36 12.14
C TYR A 103 -20.48 4.47 10.87
N GLN A 104 -19.17 4.12 10.97
CA GLN A 104 -18.19 4.34 9.91
C GLN A 104 -17.88 3.07 9.09
N GLN A 105 -18.31 1.89 9.57
CA GLN A 105 -17.98 0.56 9.03
C GLN A 105 -16.48 0.20 9.10
N TYR A 106 -15.67 1.00 9.79
CA TYR A 106 -14.25 0.72 10.05
C TYR A 106 -13.79 1.38 11.35
N LEU A 107 -12.62 0.99 11.83
CA LEU A 107 -11.94 1.63 12.95
C LEU A 107 -10.71 2.38 12.44
N CYS A 108 -10.64 3.68 12.81
CA CYS A 108 -9.52 4.53 12.45
C CYS A 108 -8.22 4.05 13.11
N GLU A 109 -7.13 4.18 12.40
CA GLU A 109 -5.80 3.88 12.91
C GLU A 109 -5.38 4.84 14.03
N PRO A 110 -4.67 4.35 15.02
CA PRO A 110 -4.07 3.01 15.17
C PRO A 110 -4.99 1.96 15.77
N ASP A 111 -6.25 2.27 16.06
CA ASP A 111 -7.12 1.42 16.84
C ASP A 111 -7.57 0.17 16.08
N THR A 112 -7.80 -0.90 16.83
CA THR A 112 -8.50 -2.11 16.41
C THR A 112 -9.68 -2.34 17.34
N ILE A 113 -10.45 -3.41 17.07
CA ILE A 113 -11.53 -3.82 17.97
C ILE A 113 -10.99 -4.32 19.33
N PHE A 114 -9.71 -4.67 19.43
CA PHE A 114 -9.05 -5.11 20.66
C PHE A 114 -8.31 -3.96 21.32
N GLU A 115 -8.35 -3.89 22.66
CA GLU A 115 -7.76 -2.78 23.43
C GLU A 115 -6.24 -2.67 23.24
N ASP A 116 -5.52 -3.80 23.28
CA ASP A 116 -4.05 -3.84 23.25
C ASP A 116 -3.47 -4.12 21.86
N VAL A 117 -4.32 -4.35 20.86
CA VAL A 117 -3.86 -4.56 19.48
C VAL A 117 -4.01 -3.27 18.68
N LYS A 118 -2.93 -2.87 18.04
CA LYS A 118 -2.88 -1.65 17.25
C LYS A 118 -2.47 -1.93 15.81
N LYS A 119 -2.83 -1.01 14.91
CA LYS A 119 -2.27 -0.94 13.54
C LYS A 119 -1.04 -0.06 13.55
N VAL A 120 0.01 -0.46 12.85
CA VAL A 120 1.07 0.49 12.46
C VAL A 120 0.45 1.48 11.49
N ARG A 121 0.59 2.79 11.76
CA ARG A 121 0.02 3.82 10.89
C ARG A 121 0.75 3.89 9.55
N PRO A 122 0.09 4.35 8.48
CA PRO A 122 0.78 4.72 7.26
C PRO A 122 1.95 5.66 7.55
N VAL A 123 3.00 5.58 6.75
CA VAL A 123 4.23 6.39 6.88
C VAL A 123 5.03 6.21 8.17
N GLU A 124 4.67 5.27 9.02
CA GLU A 124 5.27 5.09 10.33
C GLU A 124 6.31 3.97 10.35
N ILE A 125 7.37 4.21 11.09
CA ILE A 125 8.33 3.20 11.53
C ILE A 125 8.12 3.03 13.04
N LEU A 126 7.93 1.78 13.46
CA LEU A 126 7.91 1.37 14.84
C LEU A 126 9.18 0.57 15.10
N ALA A 127 10.05 1.06 16.00
CA ALA A 127 11.23 0.34 16.44
C ALA A 127 10.99 -0.24 17.83
N PHE A 128 11.18 -1.55 17.95
CA PHE A 128 11.08 -2.30 19.19
C PHE A 128 12.46 -2.78 19.63
N SER A 129 12.82 -2.51 20.86
CA SER A 129 14.05 -2.96 21.51
C SER A 129 13.84 -2.96 23.02
N GLU A 130 14.38 -3.95 23.72
CA GLU A 130 14.36 -4.04 25.19
C GLU A 130 12.96 -3.86 25.79
N GLY A 131 11.96 -4.49 25.18
CA GLY A 131 10.56 -4.41 25.65
C GLY A 131 9.87 -3.07 25.40
N THR A 132 10.52 -2.10 24.77
CA THR A 132 10.00 -0.76 24.51
C THR A 132 9.82 -0.45 23.04
N VAL A 133 8.93 0.48 22.72
CA VAL A 133 8.61 0.91 21.37
C VAL A 133 8.89 2.40 21.19
N LYS A 134 9.62 2.74 20.12
CA LYS A 134 9.73 4.09 19.59
C LYS A 134 9.06 4.17 18.23
N GLN A 135 8.35 5.28 17.96
CA GLN A 135 7.61 5.48 16.71
C GLN A 135 7.94 6.83 16.11
N TRP A 136 8.11 6.88 14.79
CA TRP A 136 8.28 8.13 14.06
C TRP A 136 7.80 7.98 12.62
N LYS A 137 7.51 9.12 11.97
CA LYS A 137 7.17 9.15 10.55
C LYS A 137 8.42 9.27 9.69
N TYR A 138 8.50 8.49 8.62
CA TYR A 138 9.57 8.62 7.62
C TYR A 138 9.20 9.51 6.43
N TRP A 139 7.93 9.90 6.31
CA TRP A 139 7.40 10.76 5.26
C TRP A 139 6.19 11.56 5.77
N ASP A 140 5.98 12.78 5.26
CA ASP A 140 4.81 13.60 5.59
C ASP A 140 4.31 14.35 4.36
N LEU A 141 3.05 14.13 3.98
CA LEU A 141 2.40 14.79 2.85
C LEU A 141 2.34 16.32 3.00
N LYS A 142 2.22 16.81 4.23
CA LYS A 142 2.18 18.26 4.49
C LYS A 142 3.50 18.91 4.13
N GLU A 143 4.62 18.28 4.45
CA GLU A 143 5.95 18.79 4.10
C GLU A 143 6.18 18.72 2.59
N VAL A 144 5.81 17.65 1.92
CA VAL A 144 5.87 17.55 0.46
C VAL A 144 5.03 18.64 -0.19
N ARG A 145 3.82 18.89 0.32
CA ARG A 145 2.96 19.96 -0.18
C ARG A 145 3.56 21.36 0.01
N LYS A 146 4.20 21.63 1.15
CA LYS A 146 4.89 22.89 1.41
C LYS A 146 6.03 23.12 0.41
N GLU A 147 6.84 22.08 0.17
CA GLU A 147 7.94 22.17 -0.80
C GLU A 147 7.44 22.41 -2.22
N LYS A 148 6.42 21.66 -2.65
CA LYS A 148 5.85 21.80 -4.00
C LYS A 148 5.13 23.14 -4.22
N LYS A 149 4.56 23.76 -3.19
CA LYS A 149 3.98 25.10 -3.28
C LYS A 149 5.00 26.19 -3.63
N LYS A 150 6.29 25.97 -3.41
CA LYS A 150 7.36 26.91 -3.79
C LYS A 150 7.60 26.95 -5.31
N GLN A 151 7.12 25.92 -6.01
CA GLN A 151 7.22 25.78 -7.47
C GLN A 151 5.83 25.45 -8.02
N PRO A 152 4.92 26.44 -8.10
CA PRO A 152 3.59 26.23 -8.63
C PRO A 152 3.64 25.90 -10.13
N VAL A 153 2.69 25.09 -10.58
CA VAL A 153 2.50 24.82 -12.00
C VAL A 153 1.94 26.08 -12.66
N GLU A 154 2.54 26.52 -13.75
CA GLU A 154 2.27 27.82 -14.36
C GLU A 154 0.98 27.87 -15.19
N SER A 155 0.55 26.72 -15.75
CA SER A 155 -0.62 26.64 -16.60
C SER A 155 -1.37 25.32 -16.48
N TYR A 156 -2.66 25.33 -16.87
CA TYR A 156 -3.47 24.12 -16.97
C TYR A 156 -2.86 23.07 -17.93
N GLY A 157 -2.31 23.51 -19.06
CA GLY A 157 -1.67 22.64 -20.04
C GLY A 157 -0.48 21.89 -19.43
N GLN A 158 0.40 22.62 -18.74
CA GLN A 158 1.53 22.02 -18.02
C GLN A 158 1.05 21.05 -16.94
N ALA A 159 0.07 21.43 -16.11
CA ALA A 159 -0.50 20.58 -15.07
C ALA A 159 -1.03 19.25 -15.64
N LYS A 160 -1.73 19.32 -16.77
CA LYS A 160 -2.30 18.17 -17.45
C LYS A 160 -1.21 17.19 -17.93
N GLU A 161 -0.18 17.68 -18.57
CA GLU A 161 0.89 16.82 -19.08
C GLU A 161 1.72 16.21 -17.92
N GLU A 162 2.07 16.99 -16.90
CA GLU A 162 2.75 16.49 -15.73
C GLU A 162 1.92 15.40 -14.99
N LEU A 163 0.62 15.66 -14.80
CA LEU A 163 -0.29 14.69 -14.17
C LEU A 163 -0.38 13.39 -14.99
N LYS A 164 -0.47 13.49 -16.32
CA LYS A 164 -0.50 12.35 -17.22
C LYS A 164 0.75 11.48 -17.07
N GLU A 165 1.93 12.08 -17.05
CA GLU A 165 3.18 11.33 -16.88
C GLU A 165 3.30 10.71 -15.50
N ILE A 166 2.89 11.41 -14.45
CA ILE A 166 2.87 10.87 -13.08
C ILE A 166 1.91 9.66 -12.99
N LEU A 167 0.70 9.78 -13.53
CA LEU A 167 -0.29 8.70 -13.53
C LEU A 167 0.19 7.50 -14.37
N ARG A 168 0.75 7.76 -15.56
CA ARG A 168 1.33 6.72 -16.41
C ARG A 168 2.45 5.97 -15.71
N GLY A 169 3.34 6.68 -15.04
CA GLY A 169 4.40 6.08 -14.21
C GLY A 169 3.84 5.24 -13.06
N ALA A 170 2.85 5.78 -12.36
CA ALA A 170 2.19 5.09 -11.25
C ALA A 170 1.48 3.80 -11.69
N VAL A 171 0.78 3.81 -12.82
CA VAL A 171 0.14 2.60 -13.37
C VAL A 171 1.19 1.59 -13.82
N ARG A 172 2.23 2.04 -14.55
CA ARG A 172 3.32 1.15 -15.01
C ARG A 172 3.97 0.38 -13.87
N GLU A 173 4.24 1.04 -12.75
CA GLU A 173 4.86 0.38 -11.60
C GLU A 173 3.95 -0.67 -10.96
N ARG A 174 2.63 -0.52 -11.09
CA ARG A 174 1.63 -1.46 -10.54
C ARG A 174 1.29 -2.61 -11.47
N MET A 175 1.68 -2.51 -12.72
CA MET A 175 1.58 -3.62 -13.68
C MET A 175 2.75 -4.61 -13.54
N LEU A 176 3.76 -4.31 -12.73
CA LEU A 176 4.85 -5.24 -12.41
C LEU A 176 4.34 -6.28 -11.40
N ALA A 177 4.09 -7.49 -11.88
CA ALA A 177 3.63 -8.62 -11.06
C ALA A 177 4.12 -9.93 -11.68
N ASP A 178 4.14 -10.99 -10.86
CA ASP A 178 4.49 -12.35 -11.28
C ASP A 178 3.31 -13.08 -11.94
N VAL A 179 2.12 -12.48 -11.86
CA VAL A 179 0.87 -12.97 -12.44
C VAL A 179 0.22 -11.88 -13.28
N GLN A 180 -0.71 -12.26 -14.13
CA GLN A 180 -1.45 -11.31 -14.96
C GLN A 180 -2.23 -10.32 -14.09
N VAL A 181 -2.03 -9.03 -14.36
CA VAL A 181 -2.73 -7.94 -13.66
C VAL A 181 -4.01 -7.61 -14.41
N GLY A 182 -5.10 -7.41 -13.66
CA GLY A 182 -6.36 -6.90 -14.17
C GLY A 182 -6.79 -5.62 -13.45
N THR A 183 -7.80 -4.95 -13.98
CA THR A 183 -8.38 -3.74 -13.39
C THR A 183 -9.86 -3.93 -13.07
N PHE A 184 -10.30 -3.39 -11.93
CA PHE A 184 -11.72 -3.20 -11.67
C PHE A 184 -12.20 -1.98 -12.46
N LEU A 185 -13.27 -2.16 -13.22
CA LEU A 185 -13.83 -1.12 -14.10
C LEU A 185 -15.30 -0.89 -13.73
N SER A 186 -15.62 0.32 -13.28
CA SER A 186 -16.98 0.74 -12.97
C SER A 186 -17.62 1.60 -14.05
N GLY A 187 -16.85 2.00 -15.07
CA GLY A 187 -17.30 2.99 -16.07
C GLY A 187 -17.19 4.45 -15.61
N GLY A 188 -16.82 4.72 -14.35
CA GLY A 188 -16.53 6.05 -13.84
C GLY A 188 -15.20 6.58 -14.38
N TYR A 189 -14.99 7.91 -14.29
CA TYR A 189 -13.80 8.59 -14.83
C TYR A 189 -12.47 8.01 -14.31
N ASP A 190 -12.36 7.76 -13.02
CA ASP A 190 -11.11 7.31 -12.40
C ASP A 190 -10.72 5.90 -12.86
N SER A 191 -11.66 4.94 -12.78
CA SER A 191 -11.43 3.55 -13.20
C SER A 191 -11.17 3.47 -14.71
N THR A 192 -11.88 4.27 -15.51
CA THR A 192 -11.67 4.37 -16.96
C THR A 192 -10.28 4.90 -17.29
N LEU A 193 -9.83 5.98 -16.63
CA LEU A 193 -8.50 6.56 -16.85
C LEU A 193 -7.39 5.57 -16.49
N VAL A 194 -7.50 4.90 -15.33
CA VAL A 194 -6.53 3.89 -14.91
C VAL A 194 -6.47 2.73 -15.90
N THR A 195 -7.64 2.23 -16.34
CA THR A 195 -7.73 1.14 -17.32
C THR A 195 -7.17 1.55 -18.69
N ALA A 196 -7.47 2.76 -19.17
CA ALA A 196 -6.92 3.28 -20.43
C ALA A 196 -5.40 3.40 -20.39
N LEU A 197 -4.84 3.88 -19.26
CA LEU A 197 -3.39 3.92 -19.07
C LEU A 197 -2.79 2.51 -19.03
N ALA A 198 -3.42 1.56 -18.33
CA ALA A 198 -2.99 0.16 -18.29
C ALA A 198 -3.01 -0.46 -19.71
N ALA A 199 -4.08 -0.28 -20.46
CA ALA A 199 -4.20 -0.75 -21.84
C ALA A 199 -3.11 -0.14 -22.75
N SER A 200 -2.82 1.16 -22.60
CA SER A 200 -1.77 1.82 -23.38
C SER A 200 -0.34 1.35 -23.05
N LEU A 201 -0.14 0.72 -21.92
CA LEU A 201 1.15 0.21 -21.43
C LEU A 201 1.30 -1.30 -21.61
N SER A 202 0.22 -2.01 -21.86
CA SER A 202 0.20 -3.45 -22.09
C SER A 202 0.39 -3.78 -23.58
N GLY A 203 1.12 -4.84 -23.86
CA GLY A 203 1.20 -5.42 -25.20
C GLY A 203 0.06 -6.39 -25.54
N GLU A 204 -0.78 -6.70 -24.54
CA GLU A 204 -1.91 -7.63 -24.65
C GLU A 204 -3.18 -7.00 -24.07
N PRO A 205 -4.39 -7.49 -24.44
CA PRO A 205 -5.64 -7.02 -23.83
C PRO A 205 -5.61 -7.12 -22.32
N VAL A 206 -5.87 -5.99 -21.65
CA VAL A 206 -5.94 -5.95 -20.18
C VAL A 206 -7.22 -6.62 -19.72
N LYS A 207 -7.12 -7.50 -18.71
CA LYS A 207 -8.30 -8.07 -18.07
C LYS A 207 -9.01 -7.02 -17.23
N THR A 208 -10.32 -6.89 -17.43
CA THR A 208 -11.15 -5.96 -16.67
C THR A 208 -12.33 -6.69 -16.06
N PHE A 209 -12.73 -6.27 -14.85
CA PHE A 209 -13.78 -6.91 -14.10
C PHE A 209 -14.79 -5.87 -13.60
N SER A 210 -16.07 -6.17 -13.73
CA SER A 210 -17.17 -5.37 -13.20
C SER A 210 -18.10 -6.24 -12.37
N ILE A 211 -18.73 -5.63 -11.36
CA ILE A 211 -19.84 -6.23 -10.64
C ILE A 211 -21.10 -5.48 -11.07
N GLY A 212 -22.03 -6.21 -11.67
CA GLY A 212 -23.35 -5.73 -12.02
C GLY A 212 -24.37 -6.01 -10.93
N PHE A 213 -25.43 -5.23 -10.91
CA PHE A 213 -26.56 -5.36 -9.99
C PHE A 213 -27.86 -5.52 -10.77
N HIS A 214 -28.79 -6.27 -10.21
CA HIS A 214 -30.13 -6.39 -10.80
C HIS A 214 -30.96 -5.09 -10.65
N GLU A 215 -30.64 -4.30 -9.65
CA GLU A 215 -31.19 -2.99 -9.40
C GLU A 215 -30.56 -1.94 -10.31
N LYS A 216 -31.30 -1.52 -11.34
CA LYS A 216 -30.80 -0.59 -12.39
C LYS A 216 -30.13 0.69 -11.86
N GLN A 217 -30.57 1.18 -10.70
CA GLN A 217 -30.02 2.41 -10.11
C GLN A 217 -28.59 2.25 -9.55
N TYR A 218 -28.13 1.02 -9.36
CA TYR A 218 -26.79 0.69 -8.86
C TYR A 218 -25.94 -0.01 -9.92
N ASP A 219 -26.51 -0.33 -11.09
CA ASP A 219 -25.83 -1.09 -12.12
C ASP A 219 -25.03 -0.18 -13.06
N GLU A 220 -23.71 -0.19 -12.88
CA GLU A 220 -22.76 0.51 -13.74
C GLU A 220 -22.09 -0.42 -14.78
N ALA A 221 -22.43 -1.72 -14.79
CA ALA A 221 -21.77 -2.71 -15.64
C ALA A 221 -21.92 -2.39 -17.14
N GLY A 222 -23.04 -1.82 -17.56
CA GLY A 222 -23.25 -1.39 -18.93
C GLY A 222 -22.24 -0.35 -19.40
N TYR A 223 -21.94 0.66 -18.59
CA TYR A 223 -20.91 1.67 -18.89
C TYR A 223 -19.51 1.05 -18.91
N ALA A 224 -19.22 0.19 -17.95
CA ALA A 224 -17.95 -0.51 -17.89
C ALA A 224 -17.69 -1.36 -19.14
N LYS A 225 -18.71 -2.06 -19.62
CA LYS A 225 -18.65 -2.87 -20.85
C LYS A 225 -18.36 -2.02 -22.09
N GLU A 226 -19.00 -0.87 -22.23
CA GLU A 226 -18.74 0.04 -23.36
C GLU A 226 -17.30 0.56 -23.35
N VAL A 227 -16.80 0.95 -22.17
CA VAL A 227 -15.41 1.40 -22.00
C VAL A 227 -14.45 0.25 -22.31
N ALA A 228 -14.67 -0.95 -21.78
CA ALA A 228 -13.82 -2.11 -22.02
C ALA A 228 -13.73 -2.45 -23.52
N ARG A 229 -14.86 -2.42 -24.21
CA ARG A 229 -14.92 -2.63 -25.66
C ARG A 229 -14.14 -1.56 -26.42
N HIS A 230 -14.30 -0.29 -26.05
CA HIS A 230 -13.57 0.83 -26.66
C HIS A 230 -12.05 0.71 -26.50
N LEU A 231 -11.61 0.25 -25.33
CA LEU A 231 -10.20 0.08 -25.00
C LEU A 231 -9.59 -1.25 -25.48
N GLY A 232 -10.39 -2.16 -26.05
CA GLY A 232 -9.93 -3.47 -26.49
C GLY A 232 -9.54 -4.39 -25.33
N CYS A 233 -10.21 -4.27 -24.18
CA CYS A 233 -9.94 -5.06 -22.98
C CYS A 233 -10.68 -6.42 -23.02
N ASP A 234 -10.12 -7.43 -22.32
CA ASP A 234 -10.78 -8.70 -22.01
C ASP A 234 -11.65 -8.48 -20.75
N HIS A 235 -12.98 -8.37 -20.95
CA HIS A 235 -13.91 -7.92 -19.94
C HIS A 235 -14.78 -9.04 -19.39
N THR A 236 -14.86 -9.13 -18.06
CA THR A 236 -15.73 -10.07 -17.32
C THR A 236 -16.70 -9.30 -16.43
N GLU A 237 -17.98 -9.63 -16.56
CA GLU A 237 -19.07 -9.10 -15.71
C GLU A 237 -19.55 -10.21 -14.75
N MET A 238 -19.78 -9.85 -13.50
CA MET A 238 -20.37 -10.72 -12.49
C MET A 238 -21.64 -10.06 -11.93
N TYR A 239 -22.73 -10.80 -11.89
CA TYR A 239 -24.02 -10.38 -11.34
C TYR A 239 -24.36 -11.17 -10.09
#